data_864926fcd67f3fc71e445f5e2270bca8
#
_entry.id   864926fcd67f3fc71e445f5e2270bca8
#
_cell.length_a   1.000
_cell.length_b   1.000
_cell.length_c   1.000
_cell.angle_alpha   90.00
_cell.angle_beta   90.00
_cell.angle_gamma   90.00
#
_symmetry.space_group_name_H-M   'P 1'
#
loop_
_entity.id
_entity.type
_entity.pdbx_description
1 polymer ?
#
loop_
_entity_poly.entity_id
_entity_poly.type
_entity_poly.pdbx_seq_one_letter_code
_entity_poly.pdbx_strand_id
1 'polypeptide(L)'
;MRKLLIALGVLVVLLIAIDRIGVVVAENQISDRIATVYGLSEKPGVSITGFPFLTQVISGNYQQIDVTANQIQADGATLHDLNVHLTGVHATISQLLGSGASTVTADRAAGSALVDFATVNQRLPHGFRVTSGGQNLTVSGTVDYHGLQVPVSGTVNLSVSADGITVTPQNVTIPGGISLPVADLSQLRFVVPLSNLPLHLHLTSVRVTPGGLRISAAARNVQFARA
;
A
#
# COMPACT_ATOMS: atom_id res chain seq x y z
N MET A 1 -10.69 5.27 -54.73
CA MET A 1 -9.82 5.78 -53.64
C MET A 1 -10.63 6.40 -52.49
N ARG A 2 -11.52 7.38 -52.73
CA ARG A 2 -12.30 8.03 -51.63
C ARG A 2 -13.16 7.06 -50.79
N LYS A 3 -13.86 6.09 -51.42
CA LYS A 3 -14.67 5.06 -50.69
C LYS A 3 -13.80 4.15 -49.82
N LEU A 4 -12.58 3.79 -50.26
CA LEU A 4 -11.64 2.97 -49.53
C LEU A 4 -11.10 3.72 -48.29
N LEU A 5 -10.79 5.03 -48.43
CA LEU A 5 -10.36 5.85 -47.29
C LEU A 5 -11.46 6.01 -46.25
N ILE A 6 -12.72 6.16 -46.67
CA ILE A 6 -13.88 6.23 -45.78
C ILE A 6 -14.04 4.87 -45.05
N ALA A 7 -13.99 3.75 -45.78
CA ALA A 7 -14.10 2.42 -45.19
C ALA A 7 -12.99 2.15 -44.19
N LEU A 8 -11.75 2.56 -44.51
CA LEU A 8 -10.61 2.45 -43.60
C LEU A 8 -10.80 3.30 -42.32
N GLY A 9 -11.27 4.53 -42.49
CA GLY A 9 -11.59 5.43 -41.37
C GLY A 9 -12.63 4.84 -40.43
N VAL A 10 -13.72 4.29 -40.98
CA VAL A 10 -14.77 3.62 -40.21
C VAL A 10 -14.22 2.40 -39.48
N LEU A 11 -13.38 1.60 -40.16
CA LEU A 11 -12.74 0.44 -39.52
C LEU A 11 -11.88 0.85 -38.33
N VAL A 12 -11.05 1.88 -38.47
CA VAL A 12 -10.21 2.38 -37.37
C VAL A 12 -11.06 2.85 -36.18
N VAL A 13 -12.15 3.60 -36.44
CA VAL A 13 -13.06 4.05 -35.37
C VAL A 13 -13.68 2.85 -34.65
N LEU A 14 -14.12 1.83 -35.39
CA LEU A 14 -14.67 0.60 -34.81
C LEU A 14 -13.65 -0.14 -33.95
N LEU A 15 -12.41 -0.27 -34.41
CA LEU A 15 -11.33 -0.91 -33.65
C LEU A 15 -11.06 -0.14 -32.34
N ILE A 16 -11.02 1.19 -32.38
CA ILE A 16 -10.86 2.01 -31.18
C ILE A 16 -12.03 1.81 -30.20
N ALA A 17 -13.27 1.77 -30.72
CA ALA A 17 -14.45 1.56 -29.89
C ALA A 17 -14.42 0.19 -29.20
N ILE A 18 -14.08 -0.87 -29.93
CA ILE A 18 -13.95 -2.22 -29.40
C ILE A 18 -12.84 -2.27 -28.33
N ASP A 19 -11.70 -1.62 -28.59
CA ASP A 19 -10.58 -1.53 -27.65
C ASP A 19 -10.99 -0.87 -26.32
N ARG A 20 -11.73 0.24 -26.38
CA ARG A 20 -12.20 0.95 -25.18
C ARG A 20 -13.26 0.17 -24.40
N ILE A 21 -14.16 -0.49 -25.08
CA ILE A 21 -15.15 -1.38 -24.43
C ILE A 21 -14.43 -2.55 -23.76
N GLY A 22 -13.47 -3.15 -24.46
CA GLY A 22 -12.69 -4.28 -23.93
C GLY A 22 -11.96 -3.96 -22.64
N VAL A 23 -11.32 -2.79 -22.53
CA VAL A 23 -10.63 -2.39 -21.30
C VAL A 23 -11.59 -2.25 -20.12
N VAL A 24 -12.73 -1.57 -20.32
CA VAL A 24 -13.73 -1.37 -19.26
C VAL A 24 -14.31 -2.71 -18.76
N VAL A 25 -14.57 -3.65 -19.66
CA VAL A 25 -15.03 -4.99 -19.28
C VAL A 25 -13.98 -5.72 -18.48
N ALA A 26 -12.71 -5.68 -18.90
CA ALA A 26 -11.60 -6.33 -18.19
C ALA A 26 -11.40 -5.71 -16.79
N GLU A 27 -11.38 -4.40 -16.67
CA GLU A 27 -11.25 -3.68 -15.39
C GLU A 27 -12.34 -4.08 -14.39
N ASN A 28 -13.60 -4.10 -14.85
CA ASN A 28 -14.73 -4.50 -14.00
C ASN A 28 -14.62 -5.96 -13.54
N GLN A 29 -14.24 -6.89 -14.43
CA GLN A 29 -14.11 -8.31 -14.06
C GLN A 29 -12.95 -8.54 -13.09
N ILE A 30 -11.82 -7.85 -13.26
CA ILE A 30 -10.70 -7.91 -12.33
C ILE A 30 -11.10 -7.33 -10.97
N SER A 31 -11.80 -6.19 -10.97
CA SER A 31 -12.34 -5.58 -9.75
C SER A 31 -13.26 -6.54 -8.99
N ASP A 32 -14.21 -7.17 -9.67
CA ASP A 32 -15.12 -8.16 -9.09
C ASP A 32 -14.36 -9.35 -8.51
N ARG A 33 -13.33 -9.79 -9.21
CA ARG A 33 -12.49 -10.90 -8.75
C ARG A 33 -11.72 -10.54 -7.49
N ILE A 34 -11.09 -9.38 -7.45
CA ILE A 34 -10.37 -8.89 -6.26
C ILE A 34 -11.34 -8.77 -5.08
N ALA A 35 -12.51 -8.16 -5.28
CA ALA A 35 -13.52 -8.04 -4.23
C ALA A 35 -13.94 -9.39 -3.65
N THR A 36 -14.15 -10.40 -4.51
CA THR A 36 -14.55 -11.75 -4.10
C THR A 36 -13.42 -12.48 -3.34
N VAL A 37 -12.19 -12.43 -3.86
CA VAL A 37 -11.04 -13.14 -3.27
C VAL A 37 -10.66 -12.59 -1.91
N TYR A 38 -10.69 -11.27 -1.76
CA TYR A 38 -10.32 -10.59 -0.52
C TYR A 38 -11.50 -10.25 0.38
N GLY A 39 -12.73 -10.65 0.02
CA GLY A 39 -13.95 -10.41 0.81
C GLY A 39 -14.23 -8.93 1.05
N LEU A 40 -13.95 -8.08 0.05
CA LEU A 40 -14.11 -6.63 0.20
C LEU A 40 -15.59 -6.25 0.19
N SER A 41 -15.98 -5.36 1.10
CA SER A 41 -17.34 -4.79 1.15
C SER A 41 -17.62 -3.84 -0.02
N GLU A 42 -16.58 -3.20 -0.55
CA GLU A 42 -16.64 -2.30 -1.70
C GLU A 42 -15.72 -2.82 -2.80
N LYS A 43 -16.16 -2.69 -4.04
CA LYS A 43 -15.34 -3.06 -5.19
C LYS A 43 -14.16 -2.11 -5.31
N PRO A 44 -12.93 -2.62 -5.47
CA PRO A 44 -11.77 -1.78 -5.71
C PRO A 44 -11.86 -1.15 -7.12
N GLY A 45 -11.32 0.04 -7.26
CA GLY A 45 -11.05 0.62 -8.58
C GLY A 45 -9.89 -0.12 -9.23
N VAL A 46 -10.07 -0.52 -10.48
CA VAL A 46 -9.00 -1.09 -11.31
C VAL A 46 -8.90 -0.27 -12.57
N SER A 47 -7.71 0.10 -12.97
CA SER A 47 -7.44 0.80 -14.22
C SER A 47 -6.27 0.18 -14.96
N ILE A 48 -6.48 -0.13 -16.24
CA ILE A 48 -5.46 -0.69 -17.13
C ILE A 48 -5.05 0.40 -18.10
N THR A 49 -3.83 0.87 -17.97
CA THR A 49 -3.27 1.95 -18.78
C THR A 49 -2.53 1.38 -19.99
N GLY A 50 -2.57 2.15 -21.09
CA GLY A 50 -1.90 1.81 -22.35
C GLY A 50 -2.88 1.68 -23.50
N PHE A 51 -2.38 1.96 -24.69
CA PHE A 51 -3.16 1.91 -25.92
C PHE A 51 -2.31 1.33 -27.06
N PRO A 52 -2.84 0.44 -27.91
CA PRO A 52 -4.15 -0.21 -27.79
C PRO A 52 -4.18 -1.32 -26.71
N PHE A 53 -5.30 -1.45 -26.01
CA PHE A 53 -5.49 -2.51 -24.99
C PHE A 53 -5.47 -3.91 -25.61
N LEU A 54 -6.10 -4.08 -26.79
CA LEU A 54 -6.13 -5.37 -27.46
C LEU A 54 -4.76 -5.91 -27.81
N THR A 55 -3.80 -5.05 -28.12
CA THR A 55 -2.40 -5.50 -28.37
C THR A 55 -1.74 -5.99 -27.09
N GLN A 56 -2.03 -5.36 -25.96
CA GLN A 56 -1.55 -5.81 -24.65
C GLN A 56 -2.14 -7.17 -24.27
N VAL A 57 -3.43 -7.39 -24.54
CA VAL A 57 -4.10 -8.67 -24.32
C VAL A 57 -3.46 -9.79 -25.15
N ILE A 58 -3.20 -9.55 -26.44
CA ILE A 58 -2.60 -10.53 -27.34
C ILE A 58 -1.16 -10.86 -26.95
N SER A 59 -0.38 -9.84 -26.56
CA SER A 59 1.01 -10.02 -26.14
C SER A 59 1.16 -10.53 -24.71
N GLY A 60 0.12 -10.43 -23.88
CA GLY A 60 0.18 -10.74 -22.46
C GLY A 60 1.01 -9.76 -21.65
N ASN A 61 1.30 -8.57 -22.20
CA ASN A 61 2.15 -7.55 -21.58
C ASN A 61 1.35 -6.27 -21.37
N TYR A 62 1.08 -5.91 -20.11
CA TYR A 62 0.35 -4.70 -19.76
C TYR A 62 1.31 -3.66 -19.21
N GLN A 63 1.21 -2.43 -19.72
CA GLN A 63 2.13 -1.36 -19.35
C GLN A 63 1.99 -0.99 -17.89
N GLN A 64 0.75 -0.81 -17.44
CA GLN A 64 0.44 -0.46 -16.06
C GLN A 64 -0.96 -0.94 -15.69
N ILE A 65 -1.08 -1.44 -14.46
CA ILE A 65 -2.35 -1.76 -13.81
C ILE A 65 -2.35 -1.06 -12.45
N ASP A 66 -3.35 -0.21 -12.24
CA ASP A 66 -3.56 0.50 -10.99
C ASP A 66 -4.75 -0.12 -10.25
N VAL A 67 -4.59 -0.33 -8.94
CA VAL A 67 -5.65 -0.83 -8.07
C VAL A 67 -5.80 0.11 -6.89
N THR A 68 -7.02 0.57 -6.64
CA THR A 68 -7.35 1.44 -5.51
C THR A 68 -8.46 0.83 -4.67
N ALA A 69 -8.34 0.90 -3.35
CA ALA A 69 -9.39 0.45 -2.45
C ALA A 69 -9.51 1.41 -1.26
N ASN A 70 -10.74 1.76 -0.89
CA ASN A 70 -10.99 2.66 0.24
C ASN A 70 -10.60 2.01 1.56
N GLN A 71 -10.90 0.72 1.70
CA GLN A 71 -10.61 -0.04 2.92
C GLN A 71 -10.38 -1.52 2.60
N ILE A 72 -9.34 -2.09 3.20
CA ILE A 72 -9.09 -3.53 3.18
C ILE A 72 -8.73 -4.02 4.59
N GLN A 73 -9.05 -5.28 4.86
CA GLN A 73 -8.60 -5.99 6.05
C GLN A 73 -7.40 -6.86 5.68
N ALA A 74 -6.26 -6.65 6.34
CA ALA A 74 -5.07 -7.45 6.13
C ALA A 74 -4.40 -7.75 7.47
N ASP A 75 -4.20 -9.02 7.79
CA ASP A 75 -3.57 -9.51 9.01
C ASP A 75 -4.13 -8.87 10.30
N GLY A 76 -5.44 -8.70 10.36
CA GLY A 76 -6.13 -8.06 11.48
C GLY A 76 -5.89 -6.55 11.61
N ALA A 77 -5.35 -5.91 10.57
CA ALA A 77 -5.24 -4.46 10.45
C ALA A 77 -6.22 -3.94 9.42
N THR A 78 -6.82 -2.80 9.68
CA THR A 78 -7.59 -2.06 8.70
C THR A 78 -6.66 -1.07 7.99
N LEU A 79 -6.54 -1.23 6.68
CA LEU A 79 -5.80 -0.33 5.82
C LEU A 79 -6.81 0.52 5.04
N HIS A 80 -6.58 1.82 5.03
CA HIS A 80 -7.40 2.79 4.30
C HIS A 80 -6.62 3.37 3.11
N ASP A 81 -7.34 3.90 2.13
CA ASP A 81 -6.77 4.58 0.96
C ASP A 81 -5.64 3.76 0.31
N LEU A 82 -5.87 2.47 0.09
CA LEU A 82 -4.90 1.63 -0.59
C LEU A 82 -4.78 2.05 -2.05
N ASN A 83 -3.55 2.28 -2.47
CA ASN A 83 -3.18 2.50 -3.87
C ASN A 83 -2.05 1.56 -4.24
N VAL A 84 -2.21 0.80 -5.30
CA VAL A 84 -1.22 -0.12 -5.82
C VAL A 84 -1.00 0.18 -7.30
N HIS A 85 0.25 0.36 -7.69
CA HIS A 85 0.69 0.58 -9.07
C HIS A 85 1.58 -0.58 -9.50
N LEU A 86 1.14 -1.33 -10.49
CA LEU A 86 1.90 -2.42 -11.10
C LEU A 86 2.37 -1.98 -12.48
N THR A 87 3.65 -2.10 -12.77
CA THR A 87 4.25 -1.73 -14.06
C THR A 87 4.91 -2.93 -14.70
N GLY A 88 4.77 -3.08 -16.01
CA GLY A 88 5.29 -4.23 -16.77
C GLY A 88 4.65 -5.53 -16.27
N VAL A 89 3.32 -5.61 -16.33
CA VAL A 89 2.59 -6.81 -15.90
C VAL A 89 2.56 -7.83 -17.02
N HIS A 90 3.02 -9.05 -16.73
CA HIS A 90 3.05 -10.15 -17.65
C HIS A 90 2.03 -11.21 -17.23
N ALA A 91 0.96 -11.32 -18.00
CA ALA A 91 -0.12 -12.26 -17.75
C ALA A 91 -0.97 -12.45 -19.01
N THR A 92 -1.54 -13.62 -19.20
CA THR A 92 -2.65 -13.77 -20.13
C THR A 92 -3.93 -13.17 -19.55
N ILE A 93 -4.89 -12.81 -20.39
CA ILE A 93 -6.17 -12.28 -19.92
C ILE A 93 -6.90 -13.28 -19.02
N SER A 94 -6.78 -14.58 -19.29
CA SER A 94 -7.35 -15.62 -18.45
C SER A 94 -6.73 -15.68 -17.06
N GLN A 95 -5.44 -15.41 -16.93
CA GLN A 95 -4.75 -15.31 -15.64
C GLN A 95 -5.24 -14.09 -14.84
N LEU A 96 -5.37 -12.93 -15.47
CA LEU A 96 -5.90 -11.72 -14.84
C LEU A 96 -7.35 -11.92 -14.35
N LEU A 97 -8.16 -12.64 -15.11
CA LEU A 97 -9.53 -12.98 -14.75
C LEU A 97 -9.64 -14.16 -13.78
N GLY A 98 -8.53 -14.75 -13.38
CA GLY A 98 -8.49 -15.81 -12.37
C GLY A 98 -8.88 -17.21 -12.85
N SER A 99 -8.92 -17.44 -14.16
CA SER A 99 -9.24 -18.76 -14.75
C SER A 99 -8.01 -19.59 -15.15
N GLY A 100 -6.79 -19.03 -15.00
CA GLY A 100 -5.52 -19.68 -15.34
C GLY A 100 -4.74 -20.15 -14.11
N ALA A 101 -4.03 -21.28 -14.23
CA ALA A 101 -3.22 -21.88 -13.17
C ALA A 101 -1.78 -21.32 -13.06
N SER A 102 -1.51 -20.18 -13.65
CA SER A 102 -0.13 -19.65 -13.79
C SER A 102 0.09 -18.38 -12.98
N THR A 103 1.35 -18.12 -12.71
CA THR A 103 1.80 -16.95 -11.95
C THR A 103 1.72 -15.68 -12.80
N VAL A 104 1.03 -14.67 -12.30
CA VAL A 104 1.10 -13.30 -12.82
C VAL A 104 2.39 -12.67 -12.32
N THR A 105 3.14 -12.01 -13.16
CA THR A 105 4.37 -11.31 -12.76
C THR A 105 4.28 -9.82 -13.08
N ALA A 106 5.02 -9.00 -12.34
CA ALA A 106 5.18 -7.58 -12.65
C ALA A 106 6.64 -7.17 -12.44
N ASP A 107 7.14 -6.33 -13.34
CA ASP A 107 8.52 -5.81 -13.23
C ASP A 107 8.68 -4.95 -11.99
N ARG A 108 7.65 -4.18 -11.66
CA ARG A 108 7.62 -3.33 -10.47
C ARG A 108 6.21 -3.32 -9.86
N ALA A 109 6.20 -3.34 -8.54
CA ALA A 109 5.02 -3.03 -7.75
C ALA A 109 5.36 -1.90 -6.78
N ALA A 110 4.50 -0.92 -6.68
CA ALA A 110 4.57 0.13 -5.67
C ALA A 110 3.18 0.30 -5.06
N GLY A 111 3.14 0.50 -3.75
CA GLY A 111 1.86 0.67 -3.08
C GLY A 111 1.98 1.63 -1.90
N SER A 112 0.86 2.21 -1.53
CA SER A 112 0.72 2.99 -0.31
C SER A 112 -0.63 2.73 0.35
N ALA A 113 -0.65 2.78 1.67
CA ALA A 113 -1.87 2.67 2.45
C ALA A 113 -1.78 3.56 3.68
N LEU A 114 -2.94 3.93 4.22
CA LEU A 114 -3.07 4.63 5.48
C LEU A 114 -3.45 3.62 6.57
N VAL A 115 -2.67 3.55 7.62
CA VAL A 115 -2.95 2.79 8.84
C VAL A 115 -3.41 3.78 9.90
N ASP A 116 -4.64 3.66 10.38
CA ASP A 116 -5.18 4.56 11.38
C ASP A 116 -4.48 4.39 12.75
N PHE A 117 -4.58 5.41 13.61
CA PHE A 117 -3.96 5.35 14.94
C PHE A 117 -4.60 4.32 15.85
N ALA A 118 -5.86 3.94 15.63
CA ALA A 118 -6.52 2.90 16.41
C ALA A 118 -5.85 1.54 16.15
N THR A 119 -5.63 1.21 14.88
CA THR A 119 -4.91 0.01 14.45
C THR A 119 -3.46 0.00 14.95
N VAL A 120 -2.77 1.14 14.88
CA VAL A 120 -1.39 1.26 15.41
C VAL A 120 -1.38 1.01 16.91
N ASN A 121 -2.30 1.63 17.65
CA ASN A 121 -2.39 1.51 19.11
C ASN A 121 -2.71 0.10 19.59
N GLN A 122 -3.45 -0.69 18.82
CA GLN A 122 -3.73 -2.10 19.13
C GLN A 122 -2.48 -2.98 19.10
N ARG A 123 -1.45 -2.56 18.37
CA ARG A 123 -0.20 -3.32 18.20
C ARG A 123 0.96 -2.80 19.03
N LEU A 124 0.75 -1.70 19.75
CA LEU A 124 1.75 -1.18 20.69
C LEU A 124 1.83 -2.05 21.96
N PRO A 125 2.98 -2.07 22.62
CA PRO A 125 3.09 -2.65 23.95
C PRO A 125 2.07 -2.02 24.92
N HIS A 126 1.59 -2.83 25.86
CA HIS A 126 0.59 -2.36 26.85
C HIS A 126 1.11 -1.12 27.58
N GLY A 127 0.22 -0.16 27.75
CA GLY A 127 0.54 1.10 28.43
C GLY A 127 1.05 2.21 27.50
N PHE A 128 1.30 1.93 26.23
CA PHE A 128 1.68 2.96 25.27
C PHE A 128 0.54 3.33 24.33
N ARG A 129 0.50 4.60 23.96
CA ARG A 129 -0.45 5.16 23.00
C ARG A 129 0.23 6.17 22.09
N VAL A 130 -0.10 6.13 20.81
CA VAL A 130 0.32 7.13 19.82
C VAL A 130 -0.86 7.98 19.38
N THR A 131 -0.58 9.25 19.16
CA THR A 131 -1.52 10.23 18.62
C THR A 131 -0.80 11.14 17.63
N SER A 132 -1.56 11.78 16.73
CA SER A 132 -0.98 12.80 15.85
C SER A 132 -0.67 14.07 16.63
N GLY A 133 0.54 14.56 16.49
CA GLY A 133 0.97 15.90 16.91
C GLY A 133 1.22 16.83 15.71
N GLY A 134 0.37 16.73 14.67
CA GLY A 134 0.57 17.44 13.40
C GLY A 134 1.49 16.66 12.47
N GLN A 135 2.68 17.13 12.22
CA GLN A 135 3.70 16.42 11.41
C GLN A 135 4.52 15.42 12.22
N ASN A 136 4.45 15.50 13.55
CA ASN A 136 5.15 14.61 14.47
C ASN A 136 4.17 13.61 15.07
N LEU A 137 4.69 12.46 15.48
CA LEU A 137 3.96 11.49 16.26
C LEU A 137 4.23 11.73 17.73
N THR A 138 3.17 11.84 18.54
CA THR A 138 3.29 11.90 19.98
C THR A 138 3.05 10.52 20.55
N VAL A 139 3.99 10.04 21.36
CA VAL A 139 3.88 8.79 22.12
C VAL A 139 3.70 9.15 23.58
N SER A 140 2.70 8.55 24.22
CA SER A 140 2.52 8.61 25.67
C SER A 140 2.44 7.19 26.21
N GLY A 141 2.90 7.01 27.45
CA GLY A 141 2.88 5.69 28.07
C GLY A 141 3.39 5.73 29.50
N THR A 142 3.56 4.55 30.07
CA THR A 142 4.12 4.39 31.41
C THR A 142 5.28 3.44 31.34
N VAL A 143 6.41 3.84 31.89
CA VAL A 143 7.60 3.01 32.01
C VAL A 143 7.84 2.63 33.47
N ASP A 144 8.29 1.41 33.70
CA ASP A 144 8.73 1.00 35.03
C ASP A 144 10.17 1.47 35.26
N TYR A 145 10.34 2.29 36.27
CA TYR A 145 11.66 2.75 36.71
C TYR A 145 11.86 2.38 38.17
N HIS A 146 12.64 1.35 38.43
CA HIS A 146 12.91 0.81 39.77
C HIS A 146 11.64 0.46 40.57
N GLY A 147 10.63 -0.13 39.91
CA GLY A 147 9.35 -0.51 40.54
C GLY A 147 8.34 0.64 40.66
N LEU A 148 8.67 1.82 40.16
CA LEU A 148 7.77 2.96 40.09
C LEU A 148 7.22 3.11 38.64
N GLN A 149 5.90 3.18 38.52
CA GLN A 149 5.23 3.45 37.24
C GLN A 149 5.31 4.94 36.93
N VAL A 150 6.23 5.32 36.05
CA VAL A 150 6.45 6.71 35.66
C VAL A 150 5.78 6.99 34.33
N PRO A 151 4.77 7.87 34.28
CA PRO A 151 4.17 8.28 33.03
C PRO A 151 5.17 9.13 32.23
N VAL A 152 5.28 8.81 30.94
CA VAL A 152 6.16 9.50 30.01
C VAL A 152 5.38 9.93 28.78
N SER A 153 5.72 11.07 28.22
CA SER A 153 5.23 11.49 26.91
C SER A 153 6.34 12.13 26.10
N GLY A 154 6.23 12.04 24.79
CA GLY A 154 7.26 12.60 23.94
C GLY A 154 6.87 12.61 22.48
N THR A 155 7.65 13.34 21.67
CA THR A 155 7.55 13.29 20.23
C THR A 155 8.58 12.31 19.67
N VAL A 156 8.20 11.59 18.61
CA VAL A 156 9.07 10.64 17.94
C VAL A 156 9.17 10.96 16.45
N ASN A 157 10.32 10.66 15.88
CA ASN A 157 10.54 10.65 14.45
C ASN A 157 10.47 9.19 13.96
N LEU A 158 9.81 9.01 12.81
CA LEU A 158 9.73 7.72 12.13
C LEU A 158 10.64 7.75 10.90
N SER A 159 11.42 6.70 10.72
CA SER A 159 12.22 6.50 9.52
C SER A 159 12.15 5.05 9.08
N VAL A 160 12.30 4.81 7.78
CA VAL A 160 12.36 3.46 7.22
C VAL A 160 13.79 2.94 7.35
N SER A 161 13.93 1.70 7.79
CA SER A 161 15.17 0.94 7.80
C SER A 161 14.99 -0.39 7.06
N ALA A 162 16.08 -1.13 6.83
CA ALA A 162 16.02 -2.44 6.19
C ALA A 162 15.14 -3.43 6.97
N ASP A 163 15.11 -3.32 8.29
CA ASP A 163 14.43 -4.24 9.19
C ASP A 163 12.98 -3.81 9.54
N GLY A 164 12.55 -2.61 9.09
CA GLY A 164 11.21 -2.09 9.38
C GLY A 164 11.17 -0.59 9.60
N ILE A 165 10.32 -0.15 10.53
CA ILE A 165 10.18 1.26 10.90
C ILE A 165 10.98 1.52 12.17
N THR A 166 11.96 2.40 12.06
CA THR A 166 12.73 2.89 13.21
C THR A 166 11.98 4.06 13.86
N VAL A 167 11.74 3.93 15.14
CA VAL A 167 11.15 4.96 15.99
C VAL A 167 12.26 5.58 16.82
N THR A 168 12.47 6.90 16.65
CA THR A 168 13.51 7.65 17.36
C THR A 168 12.84 8.73 18.20
N PRO A 169 12.90 8.66 19.53
CA PRO A 169 12.43 9.73 20.40
C PRO A 169 13.22 11.03 20.14
N GLN A 170 12.50 12.15 20.11
CA GLN A 170 13.11 13.49 19.97
C GLN A 170 13.05 14.27 21.26
N ASN A 171 11.90 14.24 21.93
CA ASN A 171 11.68 14.89 23.20
C ASN A 171 10.92 13.93 24.09
N VAL A 172 11.42 13.70 25.29
CA VAL A 172 10.70 12.93 26.31
C VAL A 172 10.54 13.79 27.55
N THR A 173 9.31 13.94 28.00
CA THR A 173 8.95 14.70 29.18
C THR A 173 8.39 13.76 30.23
N ILE A 174 8.83 13.96 31.47
CA ILE A 174 8.35 13.27 32.66
C ILE A 174 7.48 14.24 33.46
N PRO A 175 6.53 13.80 34.31
CA PRO A 175 5.78 14.67 35.20
C PRO A 175 6.68 15.55 36.04
N GLY A 176 6.35 16.84 36.14
CA GLY A 176 7.22 17.86 36.75
C GLY A 176 8.00 18.68 35.72
N GLY A 177 7.79 18.44 34.43
CA GLY A 177 8.42 19.25 33.35
C GLY A 177 9.91 18.95 33.11
N ILE A 178 10.42 17.86 33.66
CA ILE A 178 11.81 17.43 33.47
C ILE A 178 11.91 16.78 32.10
N SER A 179 12.75 17.35 31.22
CA SER A 179 13.11 16.77 29.93
C SER A 179 14.35 15.91 30.06
N LEU A 180 14.34 14.71 29.49
CA LEU A 180 15.54 13.88 29.45
C LEU A 180 16.55 14.41 28.43
N PRO A 181 17.86 14.37 28.73
CA PRO A 181 18.90 14.73 27.77
C PRO A 181 18.83 13.90 26.50
N VAL A 182 19.11 14.51 25.35
CA VAL A 182 19.04 13.83 24.03
C VAL A 182 19.98 12.62 23.96
N ALA A 183 21.09 12.65 24.70
CA ALA A 183 22.02 11.52 24.78
C ALA A 183 21.39 10.23 25.34
N ASP A 184 20.49 10.37 26.31
CA ASP A 184 19.79 9.23 26.92
C ASP A 184 18.64 8.73 26.06
N LEU A 185 18.09 9.61 25.20
CA LEU A 185 17.00 9.28 24.29
C LEU A 185 17.43 8.33 23.15
N SER A 186 18.71 8.33 22.79
CA SER A 186 19.23 7.43 21.75
C SER A 186 19.11 5.95 22.13
N GLN A 187 19.12 5.65 23.42
CA GLN A 187 18.94 4.29 23.96
C GLN A 187 17.47 3.82 23.89
N LEU A 188 16.54 4.74 23.76
CA LEU A 188 15.10 4.48 23.61
C LEU A 188 14.68 4.26 22.15
N ARG A 189 15.65 4.24 21.22
CA ARG A 189 15.41 3.92 19.82
C ARG A 189 15.03 2.46 19.69
N PHE A 190 13.93 2.18 19.01
CA PHE A 190 13.50 0.81 18.71
C PHE A 190 13.05 0.68 17.26
N VAL A 191 13.08 -0.55 16.77
CA VAL A 191 12.63 -0.89 15.44
C VAL A 191 11.34 -1.70 15.55
N VAL A 192 10.31 -1.27 14.84
CA VAL A 192 9.11 -2.07 14.62
C VAL A 192 9.39 -2.97 13.42
N PRO A 193 9.59 -4.28 13.62
CA PRO A 193 9.96 -5.15 12.53
C PRO A 193 8.80 -5.33 11.55
N LEU A 194 9.10 -5.20 10.27
CA LEU A 194 8.18 -5.45 9.16
C LEU A 194 8.86 -6.34 8.10
N SER A 195 9.57 -7.36 8.60
CA SER A 195 10.43 -8.24 7.78
C SER A 195 9.67 -9.23 6.89
N ASN A 196 8.37 -9.42 7.10
CA ASN A 196 7.57 -10.41 6.36
C ASN A 196 6.49 -9.77 5.49
N LEU A 197 6.82 -8.66 4.84
CA LEU A 197 5.89 -8.08 3.87
C LEU A 197 5.70 -9.06 2.70
N PRO A 198 4.45 -9.30 2.26
CA PRO A 198 4.17 -10.15 1.12
C PRO A 198 4.88 -9.64 -0.13
N LEU A 199 5.13 -10.51 -1.10
CA LEU A 199 5.70 -10.17 -2.41
C LEU A 199 7.10 -9.53 -2.36
N HIS A 200 7.88 -9.78 -1.30
CA HIS A 200 9.19 -9.15 -1.09
C HIS A 200 9.16 -7.61 -1.13
N LEU A 201 8.06 -7.02 -0.67
CA LEU A 201 7.91 -5.58 -0.59
C LEU A 201 8.93 -4.99 0.41
N HIS A 202 9.59 -3.93 0.00
CA HIS A 202 10.45 -3.12 0.86
C HIS A 202 9.76 -1.80 1.17
N LEU A 203 9.76 -1.41 2.43
CA LEU A 203 9.27 -0.10 2.83
C LEU A 203 10.10 0.99 2.16
N THR A 204 9.42 1.98 1.61
CA THR A 204 10.06 3.14 0.97
C THR A 204 9.84 4.42 1.74
N SER A 205 8.70 4.56 2.41
CA SER A 205 8.44 5.72 3.27
C SER A 205 7.40 5.43 4.35
N VAL A 206 7.50 6.17 5.43
CA VAL A 206 6.46 6.29 6.45
C VAL A 206 6.25 7.78 6.74
N ARG A 207 5.01 8.25 6.78
CA ARG A 207 4.67 9.65 7.04
C ARG A 207 3.52 9.72 8.03
N VAL A 208 3.63 10.63 8.98
CA VAL A 208 2.54 10.96 9.91
C VAL A 208 1.53 11.84 9.17
N THR A 209 0.27 11.49 9.28
CA THR A 209 -0.87 12.28 8.78
C THR A 209 -1.87 12.50 9.91
N PRO A 210 -2.81 13.43 9.79
CA PRO A 210 -3.84 13.61 10.82
C PRO A 210 -4.69 12.36 11.11
N GLY A 211 -4.90 11.51 10.10
CA GLY A 211 -5.72 10.28 10.21
C GLY A 211 -4.94 9.02 10.60
N GLY A 212 -3.60 9.03 10.57
CA GLY A 212 -2.80 7.83 10.79
C GLY A 212 -1.42 7.90 10.18
N LEU A 213 -0.84 6.75 9.96
CA LEU A 213 0.46 6.59 9.30
C LEU A 213 0.26 6.18 7.85
N ARG A 214 0.72 7.02 6.91
CA ARG A 214 0.80 6.63 5.50
C ARG A 214 2.10 5.89 5.26
N ILE A 215 1.97 4.64 4.88
CA ILE A 215 3.09 3.73 4.62
C ILE A 215 3.16 3.49 3.13
N SER A 216 4.36 3.53 2.56
CA SER A 216 4.60 3.17 1.17
C SER A 216 5.63 2.06 1.08
N ALA A 217 5.44 1.16 0.13
CA ALA A 217 6.34 0.06 -0.13
C ALA A 217 6.48 -0.17 -1.63
N ALA A 218 7.58 -0.78 -2.05
CA ALA A 218 7.82 -1.15 -3.44
C ALA A 218 8.58 -2.47 -3.52
N ALA A 219 8.42 -3.16 -4.67
CA ALA A 219 9.19 -4.34 -5.01
C ALA A 219 9.51 -4.36 -6.49
N ARG A 220 10.49 -5.18 -6.88
CA ARG A 220 10.82 -5.49 -8.28
C ARG A 220 10.69 -6.98 -8.51
N ASN A 221 10.40 -7.34 -9.77
CA ASN A 221 10.26 -8.74 -10.20
C ASN A 221 9.28 -9.52 -9.31
N VAL A 222 8.10 -8.94 -9.11
CA VAL A 222 7.07 -9.48 -8.24
C VAL A 222 6.36 -10.63 -8.92
N GLN A 223 6.15 -11.70 -8.17
CA GLN A 223 5.35 -12.85 -8.62
C GLN A 223 4.12 -12.97 -7.72
N PHE A 224 2.95 -12.88 -8.33
CA PHE A 224 1.68 -13.10 -7.65
C PHE A 224 1.35 -14.59 -7.75
N ALA A 225 1.79 -15.38 -6.77
CA ALA A 225 1.32 -16.75 -6.64
C ALA A 225 -0.16 -16.74 -6.19
N ARG A 226 -0.94 -17.65 -6.74
CA ARG A 226 -2.32 -17.85 -6.32
C ARG A 226 -2.33 -18.37 -4.86
N ALA A 227 -3.05 -17.68 -3.99
CA ALA A 227 -3.45 -18.24 -2.70
C ALA A 227 -4.57 -19.26 -2.92
#